data_6604b30312d8b16856354aed0851464b
#
_entry.id   6604b30312d8b16856354aed0851464b
#
_cell.length_a   1.000
_cell.length_b   1.000
_cell.length_c   1.000
_cell.angle_alpha   90.00
_cell.angle_beta   90.00
_cell.angle_gamma   90.00
#
_symmetry.space_group_name_H-M   'P 1'
#
loop_
_entity.id
_entity.type
_entity.pdbx_description
1 polymer ?
#
loop_
_entity_poly.entity_id
_entity_poly.type
_entity_poly.pdbx_seq_one_letter_code
_entity_poly.pdbx_strand_id
1 'polypeptide(L)'
;MTDNTKRRIRSLKAVKAKYLESHPTIPEWIEFTVDDEQDAQVFRIHSPLFQTNAEKRMFAAAQESGDEFELAKALLGDQWKDFDKAGGSVSLLMLLLNDVAESMTGTDSEGNPTM
;
A
#
# COMPACT_ATOMS: atom_id res chain seq x y z
N MET A 1 -0.69 -6.96 43.31
CA MET A 1 -0.60 -7.22 41.88
C MET A 1 -1.46 -6.24 41.05
N THR A 2 -0.91 -5.79 40.04
CA THR A 2 -1.71 -4.95 39.12
C THR A 2 -2.79 -5.82 38.50
N ASP A 3 -3.98 -5.32 38.56
CA ASP A 3 -5.09 -6.01 37.97
C ASP A 3 -5.06 -5.80 36.44
N ASN A 4 -4.57 -6.80 35.74
CA ASN A 4 -4.44 -6.72 34.30
C ASN A 4 -5.79 -6.64 33.57
N THR A 5 -6.87 -7.00 34.24
CA THR A 5 -8.18 -6.91 33.64
C THR A 5 -8.61 -5.46 33.40
N LYS A 6 -7.99 -4.52 34.12
CA LYS A 6 -8.25 -3.10 33.95
C LYS A 6 -7.32 -2.43 32.96
N ARG A 7 -6.28 -3.14 32.56
CA ARG A 7 -5.30 -2.63 31.61
C ARG A 7 -5.49 -3.33 30.29
N ARG A 8 -5.87 -2.58 29.32
CA ARG A 8 -6.02 -3.13 27.97
C ARG A 8 -4.77 -2.81 27.18
N ILE A 9 -3.89 -3.79 27.15
CA ILE A 9 -2.68 -3.65 26.35
C ILE A 9 -2.94 -4.32 25.02
N ARG A 10 -2.89 -3.54 23.97
CA ARG A 10 -3.12 -4.04 22.61
C ARG A 10 -1.83 -4.00 21.83
N SER A 11 -1.54 -5.07 21.11
CA SER A 11 -0.41 -5.03 20.20
C SER A 11 -0.87 -4.45 18.85
N LEU A 12 0.01 -3.73 18.20
CA LEU A 12 -0.30 -3.20 16.87
C LEU A 12 -0.48 -4.33 15.87
N LYS A 13 0.24 -5.43 16.07
CA LYS A 13 0.08 -6.61 15.23
C LYS A 13 -1.35 -7.17 15.32
N ALA A 14 -1.89 -7.23 16.53
CA ALA A 14 -3.25 -7.72 16.73
C ALA A 14 -4.28 -6.76 16.15
N VAL A 15 -4.02 -5.46 16.28
CA VAL A 15 -4.89 -4.43 15.67
C VAL A 15 -4.94 -4.59 14.17
N LYS A 16 -3.77 -4.79 13.54
CA LYS A 16 -3.69 -5.01 12.10
C LYS A 16 -4.47 -6.26 11.67
N ALA A 17 -4.27 -7.37 12.39
CA ALA A 17 -4.94 -8.63 12.07
C ALA A 17 -6.45 -8.48 12.15
N LYS A 18 -6.93 -7.81 13.18
CA LYS A 18 -8.37 -7.58 13.35
C LYS A 18 -8.93 -6.68 12.25
N TYR A 19 -8.18 -5.66 11.88
CA TYR A 19 -8.59 -4.76 10.81
C TYR A 19 -8.74 -5.50 9.49
N LEU A 20 -7.75 -6.31 9.14
CA LEU A 20 -7.79 -7.09 7.90
C LEU A 20 -8.94 -8.08 7.90
N GLU A 21 -9.22 -8.71 9.03
CA GLU A 21 -10.33 -9.63 9.17
C GLU A 21 -11.67 -8.93 8.99
N SER A 22 -11.80 -7.72 9.54
CA SER A 22 -13.03 -6.93 9.50
C SER A 22 -13.24 -6.24 8.15
N HIS A 23 -12.19 -6.10 7.35
CA HIS A 23 -12.22 -5.37 6.09
C HIS A 23 -11.62 -6.24 4.97
N PRO A 24 -12.30 -7.32 4.60
CA PRO A 24 -11.73 -8.29 3.66
C PRO A 24 -11.47 -7.73 2.26
N THR A 25 -12.04 -6.57 1.93
CA THR A 25 -11.80 -5.94 0.63
C THR A 25 -10.57 -5.04 0.62
N ILE A 26 -9.95 -4.82 1.79
CA ILE A 26 -8.76 -3.98 1.90
C ILE A 26 -7.55 -4.89 2.06
N PRO A 27 -6.69 -5.00 1.03
CA PRO A 27 -5.53 -5.89 1.12
C PRO A 27 -4.41 -5.26 1.90
N GLU A 28 -3.57 -6.10 2.49
CA GLU A 28 -2.31 -5.65 3.07
C GLU A 28 -1.33 -5.30 1.96
N TRP A 29 -1.31 -6.11 0.92
CA TRP A 29 -0.43 -5.95 -0.22
C TRP A 29 -1.24 -5.70 -1.48
N ILE A 30 -0.76 -4.78 -2.29
CA ILE A 30 -1.31 -4.56 -3.63
C ILE A 30 -0.42 -5.34 -4.58
N GLU A 31 -0.97 -6.35 -5.23
CA GLU A 31 -0.24 -7.15 -6.20
C GLU A 31 -0.61 -6.68 -7.60
N PHE A 32 0.40 -6.62 -8.47
CA PHE A 32 0.17 -6.15 -9.82
C PHE A 32 1.24 -6.72 -10.77
N THR A 33 0.94 -6.65 -12.05
CA THR A 33 1.90 -7.01 -13.11
C THR A 33 2.09 -5.78 -14.01
N VAL A 34 3.17 -5.81 -14.81
CA VAL A 34 3.44 -4.72 -15.74
C VAL A 34 2.59 -4.84 -17.00
N ASP A 35 2.31 -6.06 -17.42
CA ASP A 35 1.49 -6.32 -18.60
C ASP A 35 0.52 -7.47 -18.34
N ASP A 36 -0.23 -7.85 -19.36
CA ASP A 36 -1.26 -8.88 -19.25
C ASP A 36 -0.76 -10.27 -19.68
N GLU A 37 0.54 -10.44 -19.80
CA GLU A 37 1.12 -11.73 -20.15
C GLU A 37 0.82 -12.75 -19.06
N GLN A 38 0.52 -13.96 -19.45
CA GLN A 38 0.12 -15.01 -18.51
C GLN A 38 1.22 -15.34 -17.52
N ASP A 39 2.46 -15.23 -17.93
CA ASP A 39 3.62 -15.53 -17.09
C ASP A 39 4.32 -14.25 -16.58
N ALA A 40 3.62 -13.12 -16.61
CA ALA A 40 4.19 -11.86 -16.13
C ALA A 40 4.57 -11.98 -14.66
N GLN A 41 5.71 -11.39 -14.31
CA GLN A 41 6.16 -11.34 -12.93
C GLN A 41 5.17 -10.53 -12.10
N VAL A 42 4.81 -11.04 -10.94
CA VAL A 42 3.95 -10.33 -10.00
C VAL A 42 4.81 -9.49 -9.07
N PHE A 43 4.49 -8.22 -9.00
CA PHE A 43 5.10 -7.28 -8.05
C PHE A 43 4.10 -6.98 -6.96
N ARG A 44 4.60 -6.53 -5.82
CA ARG A 44 3.71 -6.15 -4.74
C ARG A 44 4.27 -4.97 -3.97
N ILE A 45 3.37 -4.13 -3.49
CA ILE A 45 3.70 -3.00 -2.64
C ILE A 45 2.72 -3.02 -1.47
N HIS A 46 3.12 -2.44 -0.35
CA HIS A 46 2.19 -2.29 0.75
C HIS A 46 1.07 -1.33 0.35
N SER A 47 -0.17 -1.65 0.73
CA SER A 47 -1.23 -0.67 0.58
C SER A 47 -0.92 0.53 1.50
N PRO A 48 -1.42 1.73 1.17
CA PRO A 48 -1.05 2.94 1.92
C PRO A 48 -1.21 2.84 3.42
N LEU A 49 -2.22 2.12 3.88
CA LEU A 49 -2.48 1.97 5.31
C LEU A 49 -1.41 1.15 6.02
N PHE A 50 -0.78 0.23 5.32
CA PHE A 50 0.15 -0.74 5.92
C PHE A 50 1.61 -0.48 5.59
N GLN A 51 1.93 0.69 5.07
CA GLN A 51 3.31 1.07 4.83
C GLN A 51 4.10 1.11 6.13
N THR A 52 5.37 0.71 6.06
CA THR A 52 6.26 0.83 7.21
C THR A 52 6.61 2.30 7.42
N ASN A 53 7.15 2.61 8.60
CA ASN A 53 7.59 3.98 8.88
C ASN A 53 8.66 4.43 7.90
N ALA A 54 9.58 3.53 7.53
CA ALA A 54 10.61 3.86 6.55
C ALA A 54 10.00 4.19 5.20
N GLU A 55 9.04 3.39 4.76
CA GLU A 55 8.34 3.64 3.50
C GLU A 55 7.58 4.97 3.55
N LYS A 56 6.93 5.26 4.66
CA LYS A 56 6.20 6.53 4.80
C LYS A 56 7.13 7.74 4.75
N ARG A 57 8.29 7.64 5.38
CA ARG A 57 9.26 8.74 5.34
C ARG A 57 9.80 8.96 3.94
N MET A 58 10.14 7.88 3.25
CA MET A 58 10.65 7.96 1.89
C MET A 58 9.58 8.49 0.94
N PHE A 59 8.35 8.05 1.13
CA PHE A 59 7.22 8.51 0.34
C PHE A 59 7.01 10.02 0.53
N ALA A 60 7.01 10.49 1.76
CA ALA A 60 6.83 11.90 2.06
C ALA A 60 7.96 12.75 1.47
N ALA A 61 9.19 12.29 1.58
CA ALA A 61 10.34 13.01 1.03
C ALA A 61 10.25 13.08 -0.51
N ALA A 62 9.85 12.00 -1.13
CA ALA A 62 9.71 11.95 -2.58
C ALA A 62 8.55 12.82 -3.07
N GLN A 63 7.45 12.87 -2.32
CA GLN A 63 6.33 13.75 -2.64
C GLN A 63 6.75 15.21 -2.58
N GLU A 64 7.54 15.55 -1.58
CA GLU A 64 8.02 16.92 -1.42
C GLU A 64 8.94 17.33 -2.56
N SER A 65 9.79 16.41 -3.02
CA SER A 65 10.68 16.66 -4.14
C SER A 65 9.96 16.61 -5.49
N GLY A 66 8.80 15.97 -5.54
CA GLY A 66 8.05 15.77 -6.77
C GLY A 66 8.64 14.71 -7.68
N ASP A 67 9.52 13.86 -7.16
CA ASP A 67 10.20 12.85 -7.96
C ASP A 67 9.46 11.50 -7.88
N GLU A 68 8.68 11.21 -8.92
CA GLU A 68 7.92 9.96 -8.99
C GLU A 68 8.81 8.72 -9.03
N PHE A 69 10.00 8.82 -9.59
CA PHE A 69 10.94 7.71 -9.60
C PHE A 69 11.37 7.33 -8.20
N GLU A 70 11.65 8.33 -7.36
CA GLU A 70 12.02 8.08 -5.99
C GLU A 70 10.86 7.45 -5.21
N LEU A 71 9.62 7.89 -5.49
CA LEU A 71 8.43 7.28 -4.90
C LEU A 71 8.33 5.81 -5.27
N ALA A 72 8.47 5.50 -6.54
CA ALA A 72 8.37 4.12 -7.03
C ALA A 72 9.46 3.25 -6.42
N LYS A 73 10.68 3.76 -6.34
CA LYS A 73 11.79 3.02 -5.74
C LYS A 73 11.54 2.72 -4.26
N ALA A 74 10.98 3.70 -3.55
CA ALA A 74 10.67 3.53 -2.13
C ALA A 74 9.62 2.43 -1.92
N LEU A 75 8.62 2.40 -2.77
CA LEU A 75 7.53 1.42 -2.66
C LEU A 75 7.95 0.03 -3.09
N LEU A 76 8.71 -0.06 -4.17
CA LEU A 76 9.11 -1.35 -4.75
C LEU A 76 10.31 -1.97 -4.03
N GLY A 77 11.19 -1.13 -3.49
CA GLY A 77 12.39 -1.63 -2.83
C GLY A 77 13.23 -2.48 -3.77
N ASP A 78 13.53 -3.70 -3.36
CA ASP A 78 14.35 -4.61 -4.15
C ASP A 78 13.73 -5.00 -5.48
N GLN A 79 12.43 -4.78 -5.64
CA GLN A 79 11.73 -5.12 -6.88
C GLN A 79 11.94 -4.08 -7.98
N TRP A 80 12.50 -2.92 -7.64
CA TRP A 80 12.64 -1.81 -8.60
C TRP A 80 13.36 -2.20 -9.88
N LYS A 81 14.45 -2.92 -9.75
CA LYS A 81 15.24 -3.31 -10.92
C LYS A 81 14.46 -4.17 -11.90
N ASP A 82 13.72 -5.13 -11.36
CA ASP A 82 12.91 -6.03 -12.18
C ASP A 82 11.73 -5.27 -12.80
N PHE A 83 11.14 -4.37 -12.05
CA PHE A 83 10.04 -3.54 -12.54
C PHE A 83 10.50 -2.66 -13.71
N ASP A 84 11.62 -2.00 -13.55
CA ASP A 84 12.19 -1.14 -14.57
C ASP A 84 12.56 -1.95 -15.81
N LYS A 85 13.19 -3.10 -15.61
CA LYS A 85 13.61 -3.99 -16.68
C LYS A 85 12.42 -4.54 -17.45
N ALA A 86 11.31 -4.78 -16.77
CA ALA A 86 10.09 -5.27 -17.41
C ALA A 86 9.33 -4.18 -18.17
N GLY A 87 9.82 -2.96 -18.13
CA GLY A 87 9.15 -1.84 -18.79
C GLY A 87 8.07 -1.18 -17.96
N GLY A 88 8.15 -1.33 -16.64
CA GLY A 88 7.14 -0.76 -15.75
C GLY A 88 7.07 0.75 -15.83
N SER A 89 5.85 1.28 -15.85
CA SER A 89 5.61 2.71 -15.89
C SER A 89 5.38 3.27 -14.50
N VAL A 90 6.20 4.21 -14.10
CA VAL A 90 6.05 4.89 -12.81
C VAL A 90 4.72 5.62 -12.75
N SER A 91 4.31 6.25 -13.84
CA SER A 91 3.04 6.98 -13.90
C SER A 91 1.86 6.05 -13.68
N LEU A 92 1.89 4.87 -14.29
CA LEU A 92 0.82 3.88 -14.11
C LEU A 92 0.81 3.33 -12.70
N LEU A 93 1.98 3.18 -12.09
CA LEU A 93 2.06 2.76 -10.69
C LEU A 93 1.40 3.80 -9.78
N MET A 94 1.60 5.09 -10.07
CA MET A 94 0.95 6.15 -9.31
C MET A 94 -0.57 6.12 -9.48
N LEU A 95 -1.05 5.81 -10.69
CA LEU A 95 -2.49 5.66 -10.92
C LEU A 95 -3.05 4.49 -10.11
N LEU A 96 -2.32 3.39 -10.03
CA LEU A 96 -2.74 2.24 -9.24
C LEU A 96 -2.87 2.62 -7.77
N LEU A 97 -1.89 3.37 -7.24
CA LEU A 97 -1.94 3.83 -5.85
C LEU A 97 -3.14 4.71 -5.59
N ASN A 98 -3.43 5.62 -6.49
CA ASN A 98 -4.59 6.50 -6.36
C ASN A 98 -5.89 5.71 -6.34
N ASP A 99 -6.00 4.73 -7.23
CA ASP A 99 -7.18 3.90 -7.33
C ASP A 99 -7.43 3.14 -6.03
N VAL A 100 -6.36 2.56 -5.48
CA VAL A 100 -6.46 1.82 -4.22
C VAL A 100 -6.79 2.76 -3.06
N ALA A 101 -6.16 3.93 -3.02
CA ALA A 101 -6.41 4.90 -1.97
C ALA A 101 -7.86 5.37 -1.96
N GLU A 102 -8.44 5.59 -3.13
CA GLU A 102 -9.85 5.96 -3.24
C GLU A 102 -10.76 4.85 -2.72
N SER A 103 -10.45 3.61 -3.04
CA SER A 103 -11.21 2.47 -2.53
C SER A 103 -11.17 2.40 -1.01
N MET A 104 -10.04 2.76 -0.42
CA MET A 104 -9.85 2.69 1.03
C MET A 104 -10.50 3.84 1.78
N THR A 105 -10.83 4.94 1.10
CA THR A 105 -11.53 6.06 1.75
C THR A 105 -13.01 5.82 1.94
N GLY A 106 -13.56 4.79 1.30
CA GLY A 106 -14.97 4.47 1.41
C GLY A 106 -15.87 5.33 0.54
N THR A 107 -15.31 5.99 -0.45
CA THR A 107 -16.08 6.77 -1.41
C THR A 107 -15.89 6.19 -2.81
N ASP A 108 -16.93 6.29 -3.62
CA ASP A 108 -16.84 5.88 -5.02
C ASP A 108 -16.30 7.03 -5.87
N SER A 109 -16.20 6.80 -7.18
CA SER A 109 -15.66 7.79 -8.10
C SER A 109 -16.53 9.04 -8.19
N GLU A 110 -17.76 8.97 -7.74
CA GLU A 110 -18.68 10.11 -7.72
C GLU A 110 -18.69 10.83 -6.38
N GLY A 111 -17.91 10.34 -5.43
CA GLY A 111 -17.82 10.95 -4.11
C GLY A 111 -18.89 10.47 -3.13
N ASN A 112 -19.70 9.51 -3.51
CA ASN A 112 -20.72 8.95 -2.63
C ASN A 112 -20.09 7.90 -1.71
N PRO A 113 -20.55 7.83 -0.44
CA PRO A 113 -20.05 6.80 0.46
C PRO A 113 -20.36 5.41 -0.09
N THR A 114 -19.40 4.55 -0.02
CA THR A 114 -19.61 3.13 -0.35
C THR A 114 -19.95 2.39 0.93
N MET A 115 -20.98 1.62 0.89
CA MET A 115 -21.46 0.92 2.08
C MET A 115 -21.15 -0.56 2.00
#